data_2fa23b3ab727bae02af18c28c18c172f
#
_entry.id   2fa23b3ab727bae02af18c28c18c172f
#
_cell.length_a   1.000
_cell.length_b   1.000
_cell.length_c   1.000
_cell.angle_alpha   90.00
_cell.angle_beta   90.00
_cell.angle_gamma   90.00
#
_symmetry.space_group_name_H-M   'P 1'
#
loop_
_entity.id
_entity.type
_entity.pdbx_description
1 polymer ?
#
loop_
_entity_poly.entity_id
_entity_poly.type
_entity_poly.pdbx_seq_one_letter_code
_entity_poly.pdbx_strand_id
1 'polypeptide(L)'
;MKLDKNSYGTIACAWLVSAGVIFLVRHYIHVKAIVYPVTALFGLYALFVTWFHRVPVRHTPEADNNKIVTSGADGRVVIVRKAYEKEYLKRECMQVSVYMDFFNVHANFWPVSGNVTYYKYHPGRYLLAFLPKAAEENEHASTVIDTGHGEVFFKQIAGNNFYSCRCQI
;
A
#
# COMPACT_ATOMS: atom_id res chain seq x y z
N MET A 1 -10.90 -9.58 9.33
CA MET A 1 -10.47 -8.37 8.62
C MET A 1 -10.22 -7.31 9.68
N LYS A 2 -9.05 -6.69 9.70
CA LYS A 2 -8.71 -5.58 10.60
C LYS A 2 -8.59 -4.31 9.76
N LEU A 3 -8.67 -3.15 10.39
CA LEU A 3 -8.34 -1.88 9.76
C LEU A 3 -6.92 -1.50 10.16
N ASP A 4 -6.22 -0.81 9.25
CA ASP A 4 -4.89 -0.28 9.56
C ASP A 4 -5.01 0.79 10.66
N LYS A 5 -4.24 0.60 11.73
CA LYS A 5 -4.27 1.51 12.90
C LYS A 5 -3.86 2.93 12.56
N ASN A 6 -2.94 3.11 11.60
CA ASN A 6 -2.46 4.44 11.21
C ASN A 6 -3.46 5.18 10.32
N SER A 7 -4.43 4.46 9.77
CA SER A 7 -5.47 5.03 8.92
C SER A 7 -6.73 5.44 9.70
N TYR A 8 -6.79 5.21 11.02
CA TYR A 8 -7.97 5.59 11.81
C TYR A 8 -8.29 7.09 11.73
N GLY A 9 -7.27 7.96 11.69
CA GLY A 9 -7.47 9.39 11.51
C GLY A 9 -8.11 9.73 10.16
N THR A 10 -7.63 9.13 9.09
CA THR A 10 -8.18 9.31 7.74
C THR A 10 -9.61 8.80 7.63
N ILE A 11 -9.88 7.61 8.20
CA ILE A 11 -11.22 7.02 8.22
C ILE A 11 -12.17 7.91 9.02
N ALA A 12 -11.78 8.33 10.22
CA ALA A 12 -12.60 9.22 11.06
C ALA A 12 -12.89 10.54 10.36
N CYS A 13 -11.89 11.15 9.71
CA CYS A 13 -12.07 12.38 8.94
C CYS A 13 -13.08 12.18 7.80
N ALA A 14 -12.97 11.08 7.03
CA ALA A 14 -13.90 10.78 5.95
C ALA A 14 -15.36 10.63 6.46
N TRP A 15 -15.56 9.97 7.60
CA TRP A 15 -16.87 9.83 8.22
C TRP A 15 -17.42 11.16 8.74
N LEU A 16 -16.59 11.97 9.41
CA LEU A 16 -17.00 13.29 9.93
C LEU A 16 -17.37 14.25 8.80
N VAL A 17 -16.55 14.32 7.74
CA VAL A 17 -16.85 15.16 6.57
C VAL A 17 -18.15 14.68 5.90
N SER A 18 -18.29 13.38 5.70
CA SER A 18 -19.52 12.82 5.10
C SER A 18 -20.75 13.12 5.94
N ALA A 19 -20.68 12.92 7.25
CA ALA A 19 -21.77 13.23 8.16
C ALA A 19 -22.13 14.73 8.16
N GLY A 20 -21.12 15.61 8.16
CA GLY A 20 -21.32 17.06 8.08
C GLY A 20 -22.02 17.48 6.78
N VAL A 21 -21.56 16.98 5.64
CA VAL A 21 -22.20 17.27 4.33
C VAL A 21 -23.64 16.75 4.29
N ILE A 22 -23.85 15.51 4.71
CA ILE A 22 -25.20 14.91 4.76
C ILE A 22 -26.13 15.74 5.67
N PHE A 23 -25.64 16.15 6.85
CA PHE A 23 -26.40 16.99 7.76
C PHE A 23 -26.78 18.33 7.12
N LEU A 24 -25.81 19.05 6.53
CA LEU A 24 -26.06 20.34 5.88
C LEU A 24 -27.03 20.23 4.70
N VAL A 25 -26.85 19.23 3.84
CA VAL A 25 -27.72 19.00 2.70
C VAL A 25 -29.16 18.70 3.16
N ARG A 26 -29.32 17.86 4.18
CA ARG A 26 -30.65 17.54 4.72
C ARG A 26 -31.32 18.69 5.46
N HIS A 27 -30.52 19.59 6.03
CA HIS A 27 -31.01 20.73 6.79
C HIS A 27 -31.45 21.89 5.86
N TYR A 28 -30.65 22.20 4.84
CA TYR A 28 -30.89 23.37 3.98
C TYR A 28 -31.58 23.04 2.65
N ILE A 29 -31.52 21.82 2.18
CA ILE A 29 -32.07 21.41 0.88
C ILE A 29 -33.28 20.49 1.10
N HIS A 30 -34.45 20.95 0.70
CA HIS A 30 -35.69 20.20 0.81
C HIS A 30 -36.06 19.39 -0.44
N VAL A 31 -35.26 19.53 -1.52
CA VAL A 31 -35.46 18.80 -2.78
C VAL A 31 -34.96 17.39 -2.67
N LYS A 32 -35.86 16.43 -2.54
CA LYS A 32 -35.53 14.99 -2.35
C LYS A 32 -34.63 14.42 -3.45
N ALA A 33 -34.81 14.88 -4.70
CA ALA A 33 -34.01 14.48 -5.85
C ALA A 33 -32.54 14.88 -5.74
N ILE A 34 -32.17 15.79 -4.85
CA ILE A 34 -30.79 16.18 -4.55
C ILE A 34 -30.33 15.50 -3.27
N VAL A 35 -31.16 15.51 -2.24
CA VAL A 35 -30.80 14.99 -0.90
C VAL A 35 -30.42 13.52 -0.95
N TYR A 36 -31.21 12.68 -1.62
CA TYR A 36 -30.95 11.24 -1.65
C TYR A 36 -29.65 10.86 -2.39
N PRO A 37 -29.40 11.36 -3.62
CA PRO A 37 -28.14 11.05 -4.30
C PRO A 37 -26.91 11.54 -3.54
N VAL A 38 -26.95 12.74 -2.95
CA VAL A 38 -25.82 13.27 -2.17
C VAL A 38 -25.59 12.43 -0.90
N THR A 39 -26.66 12.06 -0.19
CA THR A 39 -26.55 11.19 0.99
C THR A 39 -25.96 9.84 0.62
N ALA A 40 -26.40 9.23 -0.49
CA ALA A 40 -25.88 7.97 -0.98
C ALA A 40 -24.39 8.07 -1.37
N LEU A 41 -24.02 9.15 -2.10
CA LEU A 41 -22.64 9.37 -2.53
C LEU A 41 -21.67 9.48 -1.35
N PHE A 42 -21.97 10.33 -0.37
CA PHE A 42 -21.10 10.51 0.80
C PHE A 42 -21.10 9.31 1.73
N GLY A 43 -22.22 8.60 1.85
CA GLY A 43 -22.26 7.32 2.57
C GLY A 43 -21.39 6.26 1.92
N LEU A 44 -21.48 6.10 0.60
CA LEU A 44 -20.63 5.17 -0.16
C LEU A 44 -19.17 5.58 -0.11
N TYR A 45 -18.84 6.87 -0.16
CA TYR A 45 -17.48 7.38 -0.02
C TYR A 45 -16.87 6.98 1.34
N ALA A 46 -17.57 7.21 2.45
CA ALA A 46 -17.09 6.86 3.78
C ALA A 46 -16.89 5.34 3.93
N LEU A 47 -17.82 4.54 3.40
CA LEU A 47 -17.68 3.08 3.35
C LEU A 47 -16.50 2.64 2.50
N PHE A 48 -16.31 3.26 1.33
CA PHE A 48 -15.19 2.98 0.44
C PHE A 48 -13.85 3.29 1.12
N VAL A 49 -13.69 4.44 1.77
CA VAL A 49 -12.47 4.80 2.50
C VAL A 49 -12.19 3.76 3.59
N THR A 50 -13.21 3.34 4.34
CA THR A 50 -13.06 2.31 5.37
C THR A 50 -12.62 0.96 4.77
N TRP A 51 -13.26 0.55 3.68
CA TRP A 51 -12.93 -0.69 2.98
C TRP A 51 -11.52 -0.66 2.37
N PHE A 52 -11.10 0.48 1.83
CA PHE A 52 -9.79 0.66 1.20
C PHE A 52 -8.64 0.44 2.20
N HIS A 53 -8.80 0.89 3.45
CA HIS A 53 -7.81 0.72 4.51
C HIS A 53 -7.91 -0.61 5.26
N ARG A 54 -8.51 -1.63 4.62
CA ARG A 54 -8.60 -2.97 5.19
C ARG A 54 -7.24 -3.67 5.20
N VAL A 55 -6.94 -4.35 6.30
CA VAL A 55 -5.77 -5.22 6.42
C VAL A 55 -6.25 -6.62 6.77
N PRO A 56 -6.21 -7.57 5.83
CA PRO A 56 -6.58 -8.95 6.11
C PRO A 56 -5.50 -9.62 6.98
N VAL A 57 -5.93 -10.55 7.80
CA VAL A 57 -5.01 -11.48 8.46
C VAL A 57 -4.57 -12.50 7.41
N ARG A 58 -3.27 -12.57 7.15
CA ARG A 58 -2.68 -13.55 6.24
C ARG A 58 -2.07 -14.69 7.05
N HIS A 59 -2.36 -15.90 6.65
CA HIS A 59 -1.71 -17.10 7.16
C HIS A 59 -0.85 -17.66 6.03
N THR A 60 0.45 -17.62 6.22
CA THR A 60 1.40 -18.26 5.31
C THR A 60 1.56 -19.70 5.75
N PRO A 61 1.31 -20.70 4.90
CA PRO A 61 1.36 -22.11 5.29
C PRO A 61 2.68 -22.55 5.89
N GLU A 62 3.77 -21.87 5.57
CA GLU A 62 5.11 -22.16 6.01
C GLU A 62 5.80 -20.93 6.63
N ALA A 63 5.06 -20.19 7.47
CA ALA A 63 5.54 -18.94 8.07
C ALA A 63 6.84 -19.11 8.87
N ASP A 64 7.09 -20.30 9.41
CA ASP A 64 8.30 -20.62 10.17
C ASP A 64 9.49 -21.06 9.29
N ASN A 65 9.30 -21.17 7.98
CA ASN A 65 10.35 -21.55 7.05
C ASN A 65 11.09 -20.33 6.51
N ASN A 66 12.20 -19.97 7.13
CA ASN A 66 13.03 -18.81 6.74
C ASN A 66 13.65 -18.93 5.33
N LYS A 67 13.43 -20.04 4.62
CA LYS A 67 13.90 -20.23 3.23
C LYS A 67 12.86 -19.81 2.20
N ILE A 68 11.64 -19.48 2.62
CA ILE A 68 10.56 -19.07 1.73
C ILE A 68 10.40 -17.55 1.77
N VAL A 69 10.48 -16.94 0.60
CA VAL A 69 10.18 -15.53 0.40
C VAL A 69 8.74 -15.41 -0.11
N THR A 70 7.88 -14.74 0.64
CA THR A 70 6.49 -14.50 0.25
C THR A 70 6.35 -13.16 -0.48
N SER A 71 5.24 -12.96 -1.18
CA SER A 71 4.94 -11.63 -1.73
C SER A 71 4.68 -10.63 -0.60
N GLY A 72 5.37 -9.50 -0.64
CA GLY A 72 5.14 -8.41 0.29
C GLY A 72 3.86 -7.60 0.00
N ALA A 73 3.18 -7.85 -1.11
CA ALA A 73 1.98 -7.13 -1.52
C ALA A 73 0.99 -8.02 -2.26
N ASP A 74 -0.29 -7.69 -2.18
CA ASP A 74 -1.30 -8.25 -3.08
C ASP A 74 -1.16 -7.60 -4.47
N GLY A 75 -1.21 -8.40 -5.54
CA GLY A 75 -1.11 -7.84 -6.88
C GLY A 75 -0.79 -8.87 -7.95
N ARG A 76 -0.38 -8.36 -9.11
CA ARG A 76 0.06 -9.15 -10.25
C ARG A 76 1.58 -9.11 -10.35
N VAL A 77 2.22 -10.27 -10.47
CA VAL A 77 3.63 -10.35 -10.82
C VAL A 77 3.81 -9.85 -12.26
N VAL A 78 4.60 -8.79 -12.44
CA VAL A 78 4.83 -8.15 -13.75
C VAL A 78 6.25 -8.38 -14.26
N ILE A 79 7.21 -8.60 -13.37
CA ILE A 79 8.62 -8.85 -13.73
C ILE A 79 9.14 -10.01 -12.90
N VAL A 80 9.77 -10.97 -13.57
CA VAL A 80 10.64 -11.99 -12.97
C VAL A 80 11.87 -12.09 -13.85
N ARG A 81 13.01 -11.62 -13.35
CA ARG A 81 14.26 -11.64 -14.10
C ARG A 81 15.48 -11.61 -13.19
N LYS A 82 16.64 -11.99 -13.70
CA LYS A 82 17.92 -11.66 -13.06
C LYS A 82 18.21 -10.18 -13.31
N ALA A 83 18.59 -9.48 -12.27
CA ALA A 83 18.99 -8.07 -12.35
C ALA A 83 20.13 -7.79 -11.36
N TYR A 84 20.99 -6.86 -11.72
CA TYR A 84 22.03 -6.40 -10.82
C TYR A 84 21.45 -5.38 -9.84
N GLU A 85 21.49 -5.68 -8.55
CA GLU A 85 21.08 -4.75 -7.50
C GLU A 85 22.24 -3.77 -7.22
N LYS A 86 21.98 -2.45 -7.39
CA LYS A 86 23.04 -1.42 -7.39
C LYS A 86 23.21 -0.69 -6.06
N GLU A 87 22.19 -0.73 -5.21
CA GLU A 87 22.10 0.14 -4.03
C GLU A 87 22.85 -0.46 -2.83
N TYR A 88 22.53 -1.70 -2.46
CA TYR A 88 23.05 -2.35 -1.27
C TYR A 88 23.76 -3.68 -1.57
N LEU A 89 23.08 -4.62 -2.22
CA LEU A 89 23.61 -5.97 -2.42
C LEU A 89 24.78 -6.01 -3.42
N LYS A 90 24.81 -5.10 -4.39
CA LYS A 90 25.85 -4.94 -5.41
C LYS A 90 26.22 -6.24 -6.12
N ARG A 91 25.23 -7.06 -6.41
CA ARG A 91 25.36 -8.38 -7.05
C ARG A 91 24.13 -8.69 -7.90
N GLU A 92 24.23 -9.71 -8.74
CA GLU A 92 23.08 -10.25 -9.46
C GLU A 92 22.11 -10.94 -8.49
N CYS A 93 20.84 -10.58 -8.61
CA CYS A 93 19.75 -11.10 -7.80
C CYS A 93 18.56 -11.48 -8.69
N MET A 94 17.67 -12.33 -8.19
CA MET A 94 16.38 -12.56 -8.80
C MET A 94 15.45 -11.40 -8.40
N GLN A 95 15.06 -10.60 -9.38
CA GLN A 95 14.07 -9.53 -9.20
C GLN A 95 12.67 -10.08 -9.45
N VAL A 96 11.77 -9.89 -8.48
CA VAL A 96 10.34 -10.13 -8.64
C VAL A 96 9.62 -8.81 -8.37
N SER A 97 8.87 -8.29 -9.34
CA SER A 97 8.09 -7.07 -9.18
C SER A 97 6.61 -7.37 -9.20
N VAL A 98 5.91 -6.86 -8.20
CA VAL A 98 4.46 -7.02 -8.04
C VAL A 98 3.81 -5.66 -8.24
N TYR A 99 2.86 -5.59 -9.16
CA TYR A 99 2.02 -4.42 -9.40
C TYR A 99 0.73 -4.56 -8.60
N MET A 100 0.44 -3.56 -7.79
CA MET A 100 -0.76 -3.50 -6.96
C MET A 100 -1.83 -2.66 -7.66
N ASP A 101 -2.96 -3.27 -7.99
CA ASP A 101 -4.11 -2.58 -8.55
C ASP A 101 -4.88 -1.79 -7.48
N PHE A 102 -5.64 -0.78 -7.92
CA PHE A 102 -6.38 0.11 -7.03
C PHE A 102 -7.34 -0.60 -6.06
N PHE A 103 -7.94 -1.72 -6.47
CA PHE A 103 -8.86 -2.50 -5.63
C PHE A 103 -8.20 -3.57 -4.77
N ASN A 104 -6.91 -3.76 -4.91
CA ASN A 104 -6.17 -4.70 -4.06
C ASN A 104 -6.06 -4.18 -2.63
N VAL A 105 -5.56 -5.00 -1.73
CA VAL A 105 -5.23 -4.57 -0.37
C VAL A 105 -4.02 -3.65 -0.44
N HIS A 106 -4.20 -2.39 -0.01
CA HIS A 106 -3.13 -1.38 0.00
C HIS A 106 -2.31 -1.44 1.30
N ALA A 107 -1.91 -2.65 1.68
CA ALA A 107 -1.00 -2.88 2.79
C ALA A 107 0.15 -3.76 2.32
N ASN A 108 1.36 -3.38 2.70
CA ASN A 108 2.53 -4.20 2.45
C ASN A 108 2.87 -5.02 3.70
N PHE A 109 3.33 -6.23 3.47
CA PHE A 109 3.72 -7.18 4.49
C PHE A 109 5.19 -7.50 4.34
N TRP A 110 5.83 -7.90 5.44
CA TRP A 110 7.20 -8.38 5.40
C TRP A 110 7.28 -9.68 4.58
N PRO A 111 8.16 -9.74 3.57
CA PRO A 111 8.25 -10.92 2.70
C PRO A 111 8.93 -12.11 3.37
N VAL A 112 9.71 -11.86 4.41
CA VAL A 112 10.47 -12.85 5.19
C VAL A 112 10.57 -12.42 6.64
N SER A 113 10.85 -13.38 7.51
CA SER A 113 11.29 -13.12 8.89
C SER A 113 12.81 -12.94 8.92
N GLY A 114 13.30 -12.01 9.74
CA GLY A 114 14.73 -11.74 9.85
C GLY A 114 15.03 -10.40 10.51
N ASN A 115 16.28 -9.97 10.46
CA ASN A 115 16.73 -8.69 10.99
C ASN A 115 16.85 -7.66 9.88
N VAL A 116 16.30 -6.45 10.10
CA VAL A 116 16.48 -5.35 9.17
C VAL A 116 17.91 -4.82 9.31
N THR A 117 18.71 -4.97 8.26
CA THR A 117 20.13 -4.53 8.22
C THR A 117 20.31 -3.22 7.49
N TYR A 118 19.35 -2.84 6.64
CA TYR A 118 19.41 -1.59 5.89
C TYR A 118 18.02 -1.03 5.69
N TYR A 119 17.90 0.29 5.82
CA TYR A 119 16.71 1.04 5.45
C TYR A 119 17.12 2.40 4.87
N LYS A 120 16.54 2.76 3.74
CA LYS A 120 16.73 4.07 3.14
C LYS A 120 15.48 4.56 2.45
N TYR A 121 15.08 5.76 2.79
CA TYR A 121 14.01 6.47 2.10
C TYR A 121 14.59 7.33 0.97
N HIS A 122 13.96 7.26 -0.19
CA HIS A 122 14.30 8.04 -1.36
C HIS A 122 13.13 8.93 -1.72
N PRO A 123 13.25 10.27 -1.57
CA PRO A 123 12.24 11.18 -2.07
C PRO A 123 12.19 11.11 -3.59
N GLY A 124 11.00 11.23 -4.16
CA GLY A 124 10.81 11.10 -5.59
C GLY A 124 9.49 11.67 -6.07
N ARG A 125 9.11 11.31 -7.29
CA ARG A 125 7.86 11.70 -7.91
C ARG A 125 6.74 10.73 -7.54
N TYR A 126 5.52 11.03 -7.98
CA TYR A 126 4.34 10.19 -7.85
C TYR A 126 3.74 9.90 -9.23
N LEU A 127 4.57 9.34 -10.10
CA LEU A 127 4.12 8.91 -11.43
C LEU A 127 3.19 7.71 -11.30
N LEU A 128 2.32 7.54 -12.29
CA LEU A 128 1.44 6.38 -12.38
C LEU A 128 2.28 5.09 -12.38
N ALA A 129 1.94 4.15 -11.51
CA ALA A 129 2.74 2.96 -11.23
C ALA A 129 2.99 2.03 -12.44
N PHE A 130 2.15 2.13 -13.48
CA PHE A 130 2.33 1.37 -14.72
C PHE A 130 3.34 2.00 -15.71
N LEU A 131 3.82 3.22 -15.44
CA LEU A 131 4.84 3.85 -16.31
C LEU A 131 6.21 3.22 -16.04
N PRO A 132 7.01 2.94 -17.10
CA PRO A 132 8.34 2.34 -16.95
C PRO A 132 9.27 3.14 -16.03
N LYS A 133 9.19 4.47 -16.08
CA LYS A 133 10.01 5.39 -15.25
C LYS A 133 9.58 5.43 -13.78
N ALA A 134 8.36 4.98 -13.44
CA ALA A 134 7.87 5.02 -12.08
C ALA A 134 8.76 4.23 -11.10
N ALA A 135 9.34 3.13 -11.56
CA ALA A 135 10.22 2.29 -10.74
C ALA A 135 11.54 2.99 -10.33
N GLU A 136 11.97 4.00 -11.09
CA GLU A 136 13.23 4.71 -10.88
C GLU A 136 13.02 6.10 -10.29
N GLU A 137 12.00 6.83 -10.74
CA GLU A 137 11.77 8.23 -10.39
C GLU A 137 10.80 8.44 -9.22
N ASN A 138 9.96 7.45 -8.89
CA ASN A 138 9.00 7.60 -7.81
C ASN A 138 9.65 7.51 -6.43
N GLU A 139 9.01 8.20 -5.49
CA GLU A 139 9.28 8.04 -4.06
C GLU A 139 9.28 6.56 -3.70
N HIS A 140 10.30 6.11 -2.98
CA HIS A 140 10.40 4.71 -2.57
C HIS A 140 11.19 4.54 -1.29
N ALA A 141 10.96 3.42 -0.63
CA ALA A 141 11.72 2.96 0.51
C ALA A 141 12.41 1.63 0.17
N SER A 142 13.71 1.57 0.43
CA SER A 142 14.54 0.38 0.27
C SER A 142 14.84 -0.20 1.64
N THR A 143 14.62 -1.51 1.79
CA THR A 143 14.87 -2.25 3.03
C THR A 143 15.58 -3.55 2.73
N VAL A 144 16.57 -3.91 3.54
CA VAL A 144 17.22 -5.22 3.47
C VAL A 144 16.94 -5.99 4.75
N ILE A 145 16.58 -7.24 4.59
CA ILE A 145 16.31 -8.18 5.68
C ILE A 145 17.30 -9.33 5.57
N ASP A 146 18.10 -9.51 6.62
CA ASP A 146 18.93 -10.70 6.76
C ASP A 146 18.14 -11.81 7.45
N THR A 147 17.96 -12.92 6.75
CA THR A 147 17.22 -14.10 7.23
C THR A 147 18.11 -15.10 7.96
N GLY A 148 19.42 -14.86 8.02
CA GLY A 148 20.41 -15.85 8.44
C GLY A 148 20.75 -16.91 7.37
N HIS A 149 19.98 -16.98 6.28
CA HIS A 149 20.23 -17.84 5.11
C HIS A 149 20.54 -17.03 3.85
N GLY A 150 20.34 -15.71 3.91
CA GLY A 150 20.57 -14.78 2.82
C GLY A 150 19.84 -13.48 3.04
N GLU A 151 20.24 -12.48 2.27
CA GLU A 151 19.67 -11.13 2.32
C GLU A 151 18.56 -10.99 1.28
N VAL A 152 17.43 -10.43 1.71
CA VAL A 152 16.30 -10.07 0.86
C VAL A 152 16.19 -8.55 0.78
N PHE A 153 16.40 -8.00 -0.42
CA PHE A 153 16.20 -6.59 -0.72
C PHE A 153 14.73 -6.35 -1.09
N PHE A 154 14.07 -5.53 -0.34
CA PHE A 154 12.66 -5.18 -0.52
C PHE A 154 12.51 -3.70 -0.83
N LYS A 155 11.98 -3.37 -2.01
CA LYS A 155 11.75 -1.99 -2.45
C LYS A 155 10.26 -1.72 -2.55
N GLN A 156 9.77 -0.77 -1.79
CA GLN A 156 8.40 -0.30 -1.83
C GLN A 156 8.35 1.03 -2.58
N ILE A 157 7.62 1.07 -3.68
CA ILE A 157 7.55 2.22 -4.58
C ILE A 157 6.16 2.84 -4.48
N ALA A 158 6.10 4.16 -4.27
CA ALA A 158 4.85 4.90 -4.32
C ALA A 158 4.31 4.96 -5.74
N GLY A 159 3.00 4.83 -5.88
CA GLY A 159 2.32 5.04 -7.16
C GLY A 159 1.22 6.06 -7.00
N ASN A 160 1.09 6.99 -7.93
CA ASN A 160 0.07 8.03 -7.98
C ASN A 160 0.06 9.02 -6.79
N ASN A 161 -0.42 10.25 -7.02
CA ASN A 161 -0.37 11.42 -6.13
C ASN A 161 -1.05 11.27 -4.76
N PHE A 162 -1.63 10.12 -4.43
CA PHE A 162 -2.41 9.95 -3.20
C PHE A 162 -1.74 9.09 -2.12
N TYR A 163 -0.59 8.46 -2.41
CA TYR A 163 0.00 7.51 -1.47
C TYR A 163 1.51 7.69 -1.36
N SER A 164 1.95 8.21 -0.21
CA SER A 164 3.35 8.19 0.16
C SER A 164 3.75 6.80 0.66
N CYS A 165 4.96 6.39 0.34
CA CYS A 165 5.57 5.19 0.88
C CYS A 165 5.86 5.39 2.36
N ARG A 166 4.98 4.92 3.24
CA ARG A 166 5.28 4.86 4.68
C ARG A 166 5.58 3.42 5.05
N CYS A 167 6.86 3.10 5.17
CA CYS A 167 7.29 1.90 5.89
C CYS A 167 7.12 2.15 7.39
N GLN A 168 6.40 1.26 8.06
CA GLN A 168 6.50 1.13 9.51
C GLN A 168 7.49 0.00 9.79
N ILE A 169 8.58 0.35 10.42
CA ILE A 169 9.57 -0.56 10.97
C ILE A 169 9.07 -1.06 12.32
#